data_84846e99b8ac735a5156e2e823297ac0
#
_entry.id   84846e99b8ac735a5156e2e823297ac0
#
_cell.length_a   1.000
_cell.length_b   1.000
_cell.length_c   1.000
_cell.angle_alpha   90.00
_cell.angle_beta   90.00
_cell.angle_gamma   90.00
#
_symmetry.space_group_name_H-M   'P 1'
#
loop_
_entity.id
_entity.type
_entity.pdbx_description
1 polymer ?
#
loop_
_entity_poly.entity_id
_entity_poly.type
_entity_poly.pdbx_seq_one_letter_code
_entity_poly.pdbx_strand_id
1 'polypeptide(L)'
;MGKYSIIAGQNLYDVAIHTYGAIEGITDLLVNNEFLSLDDDLQSGDELVYTDDYQIDREVVAYYQTHGITPASGELHVYPKVFTLPLVIELYLANTEISAGFSISGRGKLEIDWGDNSAAEIIPLTGKAVQTNHLFDCPVGGKRKISLYMEGSLQAFDLTGFHPSELYILKPLSVERFTLRNAVLSIVSLPMFPGVYDVCLDGLKTDVLTPLLELKNLMRLSLCGTVYRQPTIDAYLTGLVTRHDNRRSCQITLQCQPSGTYREPAKDVNGRYVIGSGMEAIWVLTHEEAWNEGSPWEFIINGLIYKYEQNDTANI
;
A
#
# COMPACT_ATOMS: atom_id res chain seq x y z
N MET A 1 -38.22 -33.46 -1.59
CA MET A 1 -36.89 -32.98 -1.18
C MET A 1 -36.60 -31.72 -1.97
N GLY A 2 -36.47 -30.61 -1.28
CA GLY A 2 -36.10 -29.33 -1.87
C GLY A 2 -34.61 -29.14 -1.95
N LYS A 3 -34.19 -28.16 -2.77
CA LYS A 3 -32.82 -27.68 -2.84
C LYS A 3 -32.76 -26.23 -2.37
N TYR A 4 -31.82 -25.93 -1.52
CA TYR A 4 -31.56 -24.62 -1.02
C TYR A 4 -30.19 -24.15 -1.53
N SER A 5 -30.14 -23.01 -2.21
CA SER A 5 -28.89 -22.43 -2.67
C SER A 5 -28.39 -21.43 -1.64
N ILE A 6 -27.18 -21.62 -1.15
CA ILE A 6 -26.53 -20.78 -0.15
C ILE A 6 -26.24 -19.38 -0.73
N ILE A 7 -26.58 -18.36 0.03
CA ILE A 7 -26.15 -16.98 -0.27
C ILE A 7 -25.00 -16.56 0.64
N ALA A 8 -24.28 -15.51 0.24
CA ALA A 8 -23.13 -15.01 1.00
C ALA A 8 -23.52 -14.63 2.46
N GLY A 9 -22.73 -15.09 3.43
CA GLY A 9 -22.92 -14.80 4.84
C GLY A 9 -23.88 -15.74 5.57
N GLN A 10 -24.34 -16.82 4.94
CA GLN A 10 -25.14 -17.85 5.59
C GLN A 10 -24.28 -18.95 6.21
N ASN A 11 -24.71 -19.42 7.35
CA ASN A 11 -24.24 -20.65 7.98
C ASN A 11 -25.38 -21.69 8.07
N LEU A 12 -25.11 -22.88 8.60
CA LEU A 12 -26.13 -23.95 8.74
C LEU A 12 -27.32 -23.54 9.60
N TYR A 13 -27.14 -22.71 10.61
CA TYR A 13 -28.21 -22.22 11.48
C TYR A 13 -29.13 -21.29 10.70
N ASP A 14 -28.59 -20.40 9.85
CA ASP A 14 -29.37 -19.51 9.01
C ASP A 14 -30.24 -20.28 8.02
N VAL A 15 -29.68 -21.33 7.40
CA VAL A 15 -30.42 -22.21 6.49
C VAL A 15 -31.52 -22.97 7.24
N ALA A 16 -31.20 -23.50 8.40
CA ALA A 16 -32.20 -24.24 9.22
C ALA A 16 -33.36 -23.33 9.64
N ILE A 17 -33.09 -22.12 10.13
CA ILE A 17 -34.12 -21.15 10.48
C ILE A 17 -34.97 -20.76 9.27
N HIS A 18 -34.34 -20.55 8.12
CA HIS A 18 -35.04 -20.14 6.91
C HIS A 18 -35.95 -21.24 6.32
N THR A 19 -35.49 -22.51 6.35
CA THR A 19 -36.19 -23.64 5.75
C THR A 19 -37.20 -24.29 6.70
N TYR A 20 -36.85 -24.42 7.99
CA TYR A 20 -37.65 -25.13 8.98
C TYR A 20 -38.26 -24.23 10.04
N GLY A 21 -37.87 -22.95 10.12
CA GLY A 21 -38.28 -22.00 11.13
C GLY A 21 -37.62 -22.17 12.50
N ALA A 22 -36.68 -23.12 12.63
CA ALA A 22 -36.02 -23.41 13.90
C ALA A 22 -34.63 -24.02 13.65
N ILE A 23 -33.68 -23.77 14.57
CA ILE A 23 -32.30 -24.26 14.48
C ILE A 23 -32.20 -25.79 14.60
N GLU A 24 -33.18 -26.44 15.23
CA GLU A 24 -33.27 -27.90 15.35
C GLU A 24 -33.35 -28.58 13.98
N GLY A 25 -33.76 -27.84 12.93
CA GLY A 25 -33.79 -28.31 11.55
C GLY A 25 -32.41 -28.67 10.99
N ILE A 26 -31.31 -28.24 11.62
CA ILE A 26 -29.93 -28.66 11.28
C ILE A 26 -29.80 -30.17 11.20
N THR A 27 -30.49 -30.91 12.07
CA THR A 27 -30.45 -32.38 12.07
C THR A 27 -30.90 -32.95 10.72
N ASP A 28 -31.95 -32.40 10.10
CA ASP A 28 -32.44 -32.83 8.80
C ASP A 28 -31.48 -32.44 7.69
N LEU A 29 -30.88 -31.24 7.77
CA LEU A 29 -29.82 -30.83 6.81
C LEU A 29 -28.62 -31.77 6.83
N LEU A 30 -28.12 -32.16 8.02
CA LEU A 30 -26.99 -33.07 8.14
C LEU A 30 -27.32 -34.48 7.65
N VAL A 31 -28.52 -34.95 7.89
CA VAL A 31 -28.97 -36.28 7.42
C VAL A 31 -29.11 -36.32 5.89
N ASN A 32 -29.61 -35.24 5.28
CA ASN A 32 -29.82 -35.18 3.83
C ASN A 32 -28.56 -34.83 3.04
N ASN A 33 -27.49 -34.38 3.71
CA ASN A 33 -26.22 -33.99 3.09
C ASN A 33 -25.06 -34.66 3.84
N GLU A 34 -24.79 -35.93 3.55
CA GLU A 34 -23.81 -36.78 4.24
C GLU A 34 -22.38 -36.21 4.27
N PHE A 35 -22.04 -35.31 3.35
CA PHE A 35 -20.74 -34.66 3.26
C PHE A 35 -20.61 -33.45 4.20
N LEU A 36 -21.69 -33.05 4.87
CA LEU A 36 -21.78 -31.82 5.65
C LEU A 36 -21.50 -32.07 7.14
N SER A 37 -20.71 -31.19 7.74
CA SER A 37 -20.43 -31.14 9.17
C SER A 37 -20.93 -29.82 9.80
N LEU A 38 -21.12 -29.79 11.10
CA LEU A 38 -21.54 -28.58 11.85
C LEU A 38 -20.47 -27.46 11.76
N ASP A 39 -19.21 -27.84 11.55
CA ASP A 39 -18.08 -26.92 11.50
C ASP A 39 -17.70 -26.51 10.07
N ASP A 40 -18.49 -26.93 9.06
CA ASP A 40 -18.19 -26.58 7.67
C ASP A 40 -18.62 -25.16 7.32
N ASP A 41 -17.74 -24.44 6.65
CA ASP A 41 -18.02 -23.12 6.06
C ASP A 41 -18.76 -23.29 4.74
N LEU A 42 -20.02 -22.84 4.71
CA LEU A 42 -20.84 -22.87 3.50
C LEU A 42 -20.36 -21.78 2.51
N GLN A 43 -20.24 -22.16 1.25
CA GLN A 43 -19.87 -21.23 0.18
C GLN A 43 -21.09 -20.73 -0.58
N SER A 44 -21.10 -19.46 -0.96
CA SER A 44 -22.17 -18.91 -1.78
C SER A 44 -22.30 -19.68 -3.09
N GLY A 45 -23.49 -20.21 -3.37
CA GLY A 45 -23.77 -21.04 -4.54
C GLY A 45 -23.79 -22.53 -4.25
N ASP A 46 -23.37 -22.99 -3.06
CA ASP A 46 -23.54 -24.38 -2.66
C ASP A 46 -25.01 -24.74 -2.60
N GLU A 47 -25.36 -25.98 -2.95
CA GLU A 47 -26.72 -26.48 -2.87
C GLU A 47 -26.85 -27.49 -1.72
N LEU A 48 -27.74 -27.22 -0.78
CA LEU A 48 -28.13 -28.17 0.27
C LEU A 48 -29.49 -28.77 -0.01
N VAL A 49 -29.65 -30.06 0.30
CA VAL A 49 -30.90 -30.80 0.20
C VAL A 49 -31.61 -30.71 1.53
N TYR A 50 -32.91 -30.43 1.48
CA TYR A 50 -33.79 -30.38 2.69
C TYR A 50 -35.12 -31.06 2.44
N THR A 51 -35.83 -31.40 3.51
CA THR A 51 -37.16 -32.04 3.46
C THR A 51 -38.26 -30.98 3.37
N ASP A 52 -38.90 -30.83 2.20
CA ASP A 52 -39.89 -29.77 1.91
C ASP A 52 -41.04 -29.65 2.91
N ASP A 53 -41.61 -30.78 3.35
CA ASP A 53 -42.79 -30.80 4.19
C ASP A 53 -42.46 -30.81 5.71
N TYR A 54 -41.15 -30.78 6.04
CA TYR A 54 -40.67 -30.78 7.42
C TYR A 54 -40.44 -29.36 7.89
N GLN A 55 -41.48 -28.71 8.41
CA GLN A 55 -41.39 -27.40 9.03
C GLN A 55 -41.64 -27.51 10.53
N ILE A 56 -40.67 -27.06 11.33
CA ILE A 56 -40.73 -27.11 12.80
C ILE A 56 -41.58 -25.94 13.32
N ASP A 57 -41.31 -24.71 12.81
CA ASP A 57 -42.09 -23.53 13.10
C ASP A 57 -42.57 -22.86 11.80
N ARG A 58 -43.82 -23.12 11.46
CA ARG A 58 -44.45 -22.61 10.24
C ARG A 58 -44.70 -21.10 10.27
N GLU A 59 -44.87 -20.51 11.45
CA GLU A 59 -45.13 -19.08 11.59
C GLU A 59 -43.86 -18.30 11.27
N VAL A 60 -42.71 -18.76 11.72
CA VAL A 60 -41.40 -18.18 11.42
C VAL A 60 -41.07 -18.29 9.91
N VAL A 61 -41.30 -19.47 9.30
CA VAL A 61 -41.10 -19.65 7.86
C VAL A 61 -41.99 -18.72 7.05
N ALA A 62 -43.29 -18.66 7.40
CA ALA A 62 -44.25 -17.78 6.72
C ALA A 62 -43.90 -16.29 6.91
N TYR A 63 -43.39 -15.91 8.07
CA TYR A 63 -42.96 -14.56 8.35
C TYR A 63 -41.79 -14.16 7.43
N TYR A 64 -40.76 -14.99 7.33
CA TYR A 64 -39.59 -14.73 6.43
C TYR A 64 -40.01 -14.64 4.97
N GLN A 65 -40.85 -15.54 4.50
CA GLN A 65 -41.37 -15.53 3.13
C GLN A 65 -42.19 -14.26 2.84
N THR A 66 -43.09 -13.88 3.75
CA THR A 66 -43.98 -12.71 3.59
C THR A 66 -43.20 -11.40 3.54
N HIS A 67 -42.12 -11.30 4.31
CA HIS A 67 -41.30 -10.07 4.40
C HIS A 67 -40.06 -10.11 3.52
N GLY A 68 -39.83 -11.18 2.74
CA GLY A 68 -38.65 -11.33 1.89
C GLY A 68 -37.32 -11.31 2.67
N ILE A 69 -37.35 -11.84 3.90
CA ILE A 69 -36.18 -11.89 4.77
C ILE A 69 -35.44 -13.21 4.55
N THR A 70 -34.18 -13.15 4.23
CA THR A 70 -33.29 -14.31 4.19
C THR A 70 -32.27 -14.18 5.33
N PRO A 71 -32.32 -15.08 6.34
CA PRO A 71 -31.33 -15.06 7.41
C PRO A 71 -29.92 -15.23 6.85
N ALA A 72 -29.03 -14.37 7.29
CA ALA A 72 -27.58 -14.46 7.03
C ALA A 72 -26.92 -13.77 8.23
N SER A 73 -26.59 -14.52 9.26
CA SER A 73 -26.09 -13.99 10.54
C SER A 73 -24.72 -13.35 10.39
N GLY A 74 -24.02 -13.69 9.31
CA GLY A 74 -22.66 -13.19 9.07
C GLY A 74 -21.67 -13.68 10.13
N GLU A 75 -22.01 -14.72 10.89
CA GLU A 75 -21.03 -15.44 11.72
C GLU A 75 -20.00 -16.09 10.78
N LEU A 76 -19.04 -15.30 10.39
CA LEU A 76 -17.81 -15.80 9.81
C LEU A 76 -17.00 -16.38 10.96
N HIS A 77 -16.63 -17.63 10.85
CA HIS A 77 -15.67 -18.21 11.78
C HIS A 77 -14.37 -17.41 11.66
N VAL A 78 -14.15 -16.50 12.59
CA VAL A 78 -12.90 -15.74 12.67
C VAL A 78 -11.85 -16.68 13.24
N TYR A 79 -11.15 -17.39 12.39
CA TYR A 79 -9.98 -18.15 12.82
C TYR A 79 -8.93 -17.19 13.38
N PRO A 80 -8.40 -17.43 14.60
CA PRO A 80 -7.35 -16.59 15.13
C PRO A 80 -6.13 -16.69 14.20
N LYS A 81 -5.77 -15.55 13.58
CA LYS A 81 -4.57 -15.46 12.76
C LYS A 81 -3.34 -15.40 13.66
N VAL A 82 -2.41 -16.33 13.48
CA VAL A 82 -1.17 -16.37 14.23
C VAL A 82 -0.03 -15.98 13.28
N PHE A 83 0.64 -14.88 13.57
CA PHE A 83 1.79 -14.40 12.82
C PHE A 83 3.08 -14.77 13.56
N THR A 84 4.06 -15.26 12.82
CA THR A 84 5.36 -15.68 13.38
C THR A 84 6.43 -14.62 13.20
N LEU A 85 6.19 -13.66 12.29
CA LEU A 85 7.10 -12.60 11.93
C LEU A 85 6.72 -11.28 12.60
N PRO A 86 7.66 -10.32 12.75
CA PRO A 86 7.34 -9.00 13.26
C PRO A 86 6.49 -8.21 12.27
N LEU A 87 5.51 -7.47 12.79
CA LEU A 87 4.78 -6.46 12.03
C LEU A 87 5.74 -5.33 11.63
N VAL A 88 5.78 -5.03 10.33
CA VAL A 88 6.71 -4.04 9.75
C VAL A 88 5.99 -2.90 9.04
N ILE A 89 4.91 -3.19 8.31
CA ILE A 89 4.16 -2.19 7.54
C ILE A 89 2.67 -2.36 7.80
N GLU A 90 1.98 -1.24 7.97
CA GLU A 90 0.51 -1.15 7.91
C GLU A 90 0.09 -0.24 6.76
N LEU A 91 -0.86 -0.72 5.98
CA LEU A 91 -1.49 -0.03 4.86
C LEU A 91 -2.99 0.09 5.12
N TYR A 92 -3.55 1.23 4.79
CA TYR A 92 -4.99 1.45 4.93
C TYR A 92 -5.63 1.75 3.58
N LEU A 93 -6.71 1.05 3.27
CA LEU A 93 -7.52 1.25 2.07
C LEU A 93 -8.86 1.89 2.42
N ALA A 94 -9.44 2.59 1.46
CA ALA A 94 -10.82 3.01 1.57
C ALA A 94 -11.75 1.77 1.64
N ASN A 95 -12.88 1.90 2.34
CA ASN A 95 -13.87 0.83 2.45
C ASN A 95 -14.58 0.49 1.13
N THR A 96 -14.42 1.32 0.11
CA THR A 96 -14.95 1.11 -1.24
C THR A 96 -14.08 0.20 -2.10
N GLU A 97 -12.83 -0.04 -1.69
CA GLU A 97 -11.93 -0.94 -2.41
C GLU A 97 -12.37 -2.40 -2.18
N ILE A 98 -12.59 -3.11 -3.27
CA ILE A 98 -13.03 -4.51 -3.27
C ILE A 98 -11.87 -5.49 -3.43
N SER A 99 -10.71 -5.00 -3.84
CA SER A 99 -9.49 -5.80 -4.02
C SER A 99 -8.25 -4.96 -3.78
N ALA A 100 -7.13 -5.63 -3.53
CA ALA A 100 -5.82 -5.00 -3.42
C ALA A 100 -4.73 -5.94 -3.96
N GLY A 101 -3.65 -5.34 -4.44
CA GLY A 101 -2.49 -6.10 -4.89
C GLY A 101 -1.26 -5.22 -5.04
N PHE A 102 -0.10 -5.83 -4.84
CA PHE A 102 1.18 -5.17 -4.98
C PHE A 102 2.24 -6.14 -5.52
N SER A 103 3.32 -5.60 -6.04
CA SER A 103 4.47 -6.40 -6.47
C SER A 103 5.61 -6.26 -5.48
N ILE A 104 6.23 -7.39 -5.14
CA ILE A 104 7.32 -7.44 -4.18
C ILE A 104 8.41 -8.40 -4.64
N SER A 105 9.67 -8.04 -4.43
CA SER A 105 10.80 -8.94 -4.63
C SER A 105 11.84 -8.73 -3.53
N GLY A 106 12.51 -9.80 -3.13
CA GLY A 106 13.48 -9.73 -2.05
C GLY A 106 13.90 -11.10 -1.57
N ARG A 107 14.47 -11.15 -0.37
CA ARG A 107 14.87 -12.41 0.29
C ARG A 107 14.30 -12.44 1.71
N GLY A 108 13.75 -13.59 2.11
CA GLY A 108 13.14 -13.79 3.41
C GLY A 108 11.73 -14.37 3.32
N LYS A 109 10.85 -13.96 4.22
CA LYS A 109 9.46 -14.42 4.31
C LYS A 109 8.55 -13.23 4.59
N LEU A 110 7.40 -13.20 3.94
CA LEU A 110 6.32 -12.25 4.14
C LEU A 110 5.06 -12.99 4.56
N GLU A 111 4.38 -12.51 5.59
CA GLU A 111 3.04 -12.93 6.02
C GLU A 111 2.13 -11.71 5.91
N ILE A 112 0.99 -11.86 5.23
CA ILE A 112 0.04 -10.77 4.96
C ILE A 112 -1.27 -11.06 5.69
N ASP A 113 -1.73 -10.09 6.47
CA ASP A 113 -3.11 -9.99 6.91
C ASP A 113 -3.85 -8.97 6.04
N TRP A 114 -4.76 -9.45 5.22
CA TRP A 114 -5.53 -8.60 4.31
C TRP A 114 -6.64 -7.79 5.01
N GLY A 115 -6.81 -7.98 6.32
CA GLY A 115 -7.80 -7.24 7.11
C GLY A 115 -9.24 -7.65 6.82
N ASP A 116 -9.43 -8.87 6.34
CA ASP A 116 -10.70 -9.55 6.17
C ASP A 116 -10.68 -10.91 6.91
N ASN A 117 -11.66 -11.79 6.66
CA ASN A 117 -11.73 -13.09 7.33
C ASN A 117 -10.88 -14.17 6.65
N SER A 118 -10.21 -13.84 5.55
CA SER A 118 -9.32 -14.78 4.85
C SER A 118 -8.15 -15.20 5.74
N ALA A 119 -7.61 -16.38 5.49
CA ALA A 119 -6.39 -16.83 6.14
C ALA A 119 -5.20 -15.91 5.82
N ALA A 120 -4.20 -15.88 6.71
CA ALA A 120 -2.96 -15.17 6.43
C ALA A 120 -2.27 -15.74 5.19
N GLU A 121 -1.92 -14.87 4.25
CA GLU A 121 -1.16 -15.27 3.06
C GLU A 121 0.34 -15.31 3.39
N ILE A 122 1.01 -16.40 3.01
CA ILE A 122 2.43 -16.60 3.29
C ILE A 122 3.21 -16.66 1.98
N ILE A 123 4.17 -15.74 1.81
CA ILE A 123 4.96 -15.61 0.59
C ILE A 123 6.44 -15.78 0.91
N PRO A 124 7.08 -16.85 0.39
CA PRO A 124 8.54 -16.96 0.43
C PRO A 124 9.18 -16.02 -0.60
N LEU A 125 10.08 -15.16 -0.14
CA LEU A 125 10.82 -14.23 -0.99
C LEU A 125 12.16 -14.87 -1.44
N THR A 126 12.25 -15.23 -2.71
CA THR A 126 13.38 -15.97 -3.29
C THR A 126 14.25 -15.15 -4.24
N GLY A 127 14.07 -13.82 -4.24
CA GLY A 127 14.73 -12.89 -5.17
C GLY A 127 13.94 -12.63 -6.46
N LYS A 128 12.92 -13.41 -6.74
CA LYS A 128 12.02 -13.19 -7.88
C LYS A 128 10.87 -12.25 -7.49
N ALA A 129 10.39 -11.46 -8.44
CA ALA A 129 9.21 -10.65 -8.23
C ALA A 129 7.97 -11.55 -8.09
N VAL A 130 7.17 -11.27 -7.07
CA VAL A 130 5.87 -11.89 -6.80
C VAL A 130 4.82 -10.80 -6.88
N GLN A 131 3.77 -11.07 -7.67
CA GLN A 131 2.58 -10.22 -7.72
C GLN A 131 1.53 -10.82 -6.80
N THR A 132 1.04 -10.02 -5.84
CA THR A 132 -0.10 -10.40 -5.01
C THR A 132 -1.37 -9.79 -5.58
N ASN A 133 -2.47 -10.50 -5.47
CA ASN A 133 -3.82 -9.98 -5.73
C ASN A 133 -4.77 -10.64 -4.75
N HIS A 134 -5.52 -9.83 -4.02
CA HIS A 134 -6.50 -10.30 -3.05
C HIS A 134 -7.85 -9.64 -3.32
N LEU A 135 -8.90 -10.44 -3.34
CA LEU A 135 -10.29 -10.01 -3.40
C LEU A 135 -10.87 -10.10 -1.99
N PHE A 136 -11.37 -8.99 -1.46
CA PHE A 136 -11.90 -8.98 -0.09
C PHE A 136 -13.24 -9.70 0.01
N ASP A 137 -13.37 -10.56 1.00
CA ASP A 137 -14.55 -11.39 1.23
C ASP A 137 -15.68 -10.64 1.96
N CYS A 138 -15.38 -9.51 2.60
CA CYS A 138 -16.37 -8.77 3.38
C CYS A 138 -16.14 -7.25 3.31
N PRO A 139 -17.21 -6.44 3.40
CA PRO A 139 -17.09 -5.00 3.58
C PRO A 139 -16.57 -4.66 4.98
N VAL A 140 -16.00 -3.45 5.15
CA VAL A 140 -15.60 -2.90 6.44
C VAL A 140 -16.32 -1.59 6.72
N GLY A 141 -16.61 -1.29 7.98
CA GLY A 141 -17.30 -0.06 8.40
C GLY A 141 -16.46 1.21 8.35
N GLY A 142 -15.18 1.09 7.99
CA GLY A 142 -14.22 2.21 7.93
C GLY A 142 -13.11 1.89 6.95
N LYS A 143 -11.88 2.34 7.22
CA LYS A 143 -10.73 1.96 6.42
C LYS A 143 -10.34 0.50 6.69
N ARG A 144 -10.00 -0.24 5.64
CA ARG A 144 -9.45 -1.59 5.76
C ARG A 144 -7.98 -1.49 6.12
N LYS A 145 -7.59 -2.14 7.20
CA LYS A 145 -6.20 -2.26 7.61
C LYS A 145 -5.58 -3.53 7.05
N ILE A 146 -4.49 -3.40 6.32
CA ILE A 146 -3.69 -4.51 5.82
C ILE A 146 -2.35 -4.47 6.54
N SER A 147 -1.94 -5.60 7.09
CA SER A 147 -0.72 -5.71 7.91
C SER A 147 0.29 -6.63 7.26
N LEU A 148 1.52 -6.15 7.08
CA LEU A 148 2.62 -6.90 6.52
C LEU A 148 3.62 -7.27 7.63
N TYR A 149 3.76 -8.56 7.86
CA TYR A 149 4.71 -9.14 8.82
C TYR A 149 5.85 -9.75 8.01
N MET A 150 7.09 -9.35 8.28
CA MET A 150 8.18 -9.88 7.48
C MET A 150 9.52 -9.87 8.20
N GLU A 151 10.39 -10.73 7.71
CA GLU A 151 11.81 -10.78 8.02
C GLU A 151 12.60 -10.92 6.72
N GLY A 152 13.67 -10.13 6.58
CA GLY A 152 14.51 -10.13 5.40
C GLY A 152 14.75 -8.76 4.80
N SER A 153 15.00 -8.71 3.47
CA SER A 153 15.27 -7.49 2.72
C SER A 153 14.52 -7.48 1.39
N LEU A 154 14.13 -6.31 0.94
CA LEU A 154 13.42 -6.12 -0.31
C LEU A 154 14.32 -5.46 -1.37
N GLN A 155 14.33 -6.04 -2.56
CA GLN A 155 14.92 -5.43 -3.76
C GLN A 155 13.95 -4.44 -4.41
N ALA A 156 12.65 -4.76 -4.40
CA ALA A 156 11.62 -3.86 -4.86
C ALA A 156 10.33 -4.06 -4.07
N PHE A 157 9.65 -2.94 -3.80
CA PHE A 157 8.32 -2.88 -3.24
C PHE A 157 7.50 -1.89 -4.05
N ASP A 158 6.53 -2.39 -4.81
CA ASP A 158 5.75 -1.63 -5.77
C ASP A 158 4.27 -1.69 -5.43
N LEU A 159 3.73 -0.55 -5.02
CA LEU A 159 2.33 -0.33 -4.63
C LEU A 159 1.50 0.32 -5.76
N THR A 160 1.92 0.24 -7.03
CA THR A 160 1.25 0.92 -8.15
C THR A 160 -0.24 0.56 -8.25
N GLY A 161 -0.63 -0.69 -7.96
CA GLY A 161 -2.02 -1.15 -8.00
C GLY A 161 -2.76 -1.10 -6.66
N PHE A 162 -2.15 -0.56 -5.61
CA PHE A 162 -2.66 -0.68 -4.23
C PHE A 162 -3.34 0.61 -3.76
N HIS A 163 -3.34 1.69 -4.23
CA HIS A 163 -3.99 2.96 -3.85
C HIS A 163 -4.23 3.17 -2.33
N PRO A 164 -3.20 3.08 -1.47
CA PRO A 164 -3.38 3.24 -0.04
C PRO A 164 -3.81 4.67 0.31
N SER A 165 -4.69 4.80 1.30
CA SER A 165 -5.03 6.09 1.91
C SER A 165 -4.07 6.47 3.05
N GLU A 166 -3.39 5.49 3.64
CA GLU A 166 -2.35 5.68 4.66
C GLU A 166 -1.30 4.58 4.54
N LEU A 167 -0.05 4.94 4.86
CA LEU A 167 1.10 4.04 4.87
C LEU A 167 1.92 4.31 6.14
N TYR A 168 2.07 3.29 6.97
CA TYR A 168 2.92 3.33 8.16
C TYR A 168 3.99 2.25 8.08
N ILE A 169 5.24 2.67 8.09
CA ILE A 169 6.38 1.77 8.21
C ILE A 169 6.81 1.81 9.67
N LEU A 170 6.56 0.71 10.39
CA LEU A 170 6.65 0.64 11.85
C LEU A 170 8.05 0.24 12.35
N LYS A 171 8.82 -0.40 11.49
CA LYS A 171 10.20 -0.85 11.78
C LYS A 171 11.11 -0.60 10.59
N PRO A 172 12.39 -0.31 10.82
CA PRO A 172 13.35 -0.19 9.73
C PRO A 172 13.36 -1.45 8.86
N LEU A 173 13.21 -1.25 7.55
CA LEU A 173 13.23 -2.31 6.56
C LEU A 173 14.18 -1.95 5.42
N SER A 174 15.09 -2.85 5.10
CA SER A 174 15.97 -2.68 3.94
C SER A 174 15.15 -2.85 2.65
N VAL A 175 14.98 -1.76 1.92
CA VAL A 175 14.30 -1.70 0.61
C VAL A 175 15.22 -0.98 -0.35
N GLU A 176 15.49 -1.56 -1.52
CA GLU A 176 16.34 -0.94 -2.54
C GLU A 176 15.55 0.00 -3.44
N ARG A 177 14.37 -0.42 -3.90
CA ARG A 177 13.47 0.35 -4.78
C ARG A 177 12.07 0.37 -4.22
N PHE A 178 11.49 1.57 -4.15
CA PHE A 178 10.12 1.77 -3.69
C PHE A 178 9.30 2.54 -4.73
N THR A 179 8.13 2.02 -5.06
CA THR A 179 7.21 2.65 -6.00
C THR A 179 5.83 2.81 -5.36
N LEU A 180 5.32 4.03 -5.38
CA LEU A 180 3.96 4.38 -4.97
C LEU A 180 3.40 5.38 -5.97
N ARG A 181 2.27 5.08 -6.61
CA ARG A 181 1.70 5.94 -7.64
C ARG A 181 0.27 6.33 -7.34
N ASN A 182 -0.11 7.55 -7.76
CA ASN A 182 -1.48 8.05 -7.70
C ASN A 182 -2.14 7.95 -6.31
N ALA A 183 -1.37 8.16 -5.26
CA ALA A 183 -1.83 8.08 -3.87
C ALA A 183 -2.05 9.46 -3.25
N VAL A 184 -2.90 9.53 -2.22
CA VAL A 184 -3.14 10.74 -1.41
C VAL A 184 -2.81 10.40 0.04
N LEU A 185 -1.55 10.55 0.43
CA LEU A 185 -1.11 10.19 1.78
C LEU A 185 0.16 10.93 2.22
N SER A 186 0.47 10.83 3.50
CA SER A 186 1.70 11.31 4.10
C SER A 186 2.82 10.29 3.91
N ILE A 187 4.02 10.78 3.57
CA ILE A 187 5.24 9.98 3.41
C ILE A 187 6.19 10.05 4.61
N VAL A 188 5.70 10.47 5.76
CA VAL A 188 6.50 10.66 7.00
C VAL A 188 7.25 9.40 7.43
N SER A 189 6.71 8.22 7.15
CA SER A 189 7.34 6.95 7.52
C SER A 189 8.41 6.44 6.53
N LEU A 190 8.56 7.04 5.33
CA LEU A 190 9.54 6.59 4.33
C LEU A 190 11.01 6.55 4.83
N PRO A 191 11.47 7.41 5.75
CA PRO A 191 12.81 7.27 6.31
C PRO A 191 13.10 5.94 6.99
N MET A 192 12.08 5.14 7.31
CA MET A 192 12.23 3.78 7.80
C MET A 192 12.70 2.78 6.73
N PHE A 193 12.95 3.24 5.49
CA PHE A 193 13.65 2.51 4.43
C PHE A 193 15.09 3.03 4.27
N PRO A 194 16.02 2.75 5.20
CA PRO A 194 17.33 3.42 5.27
C PRO A 194 18.24 3.14 4.08
N GLY A 195 18.00 2.07 3.34
CA GLY A 195 18.82 1.65 2.20
C GLY A 195 18.25 1.99 0.83
N VAL A 196 17.11 2.66 0.78
CA VAL A 196 16.45 2.95 -0.50
C VAL A 196 17.26 3.91 -1.34
N TYR A 197 17.49 3.54 -2.62
CA TYR A 197 18.23 4.36 -3.58
C TYR A 197 17.40 4.78 -4.80
N ASP A 198 16.25 4.14 -5.05
CA ASP A 198 15.37 4.46 -6.17
C ASP A 198 13.92 4.57 -5.65
N VAL A 199 13.35 5.77 -5.76
CA VAL A 199 12.00 6.08 -5.25
C VAL A 199 11.17 6.72 -6.36
N CYS A 200 10.03 6.11 -6.66
CA CYS A 200 9.03 6.64 -7.58
C CYS A 200 7.75 6.99 -6.80
N LEU A 201 7.39 8.28 -6.78
CA LEU A 201 6.20 8.82 -6.13
C LEU A 201 5.30 9.56 -7.14
N ASP A 202 5.20 9.02 -8.36
CA ASP A 202 4.46 9.66 -9.44
C ASP A 202 2.97 9.77 -9.12
N GLY A 203 2.40 10.95 -9.33
CA GLY A 203 0.99 11.23 -9.05
C GLY A 203 0.63 11.32 -7.56
N LEU A 204 1.60 11.31 -6.65
CA LEU A 204 1.37 11.49 -5.22
C LEU A 204 0.80 12.88 -4.93
N LYS A 205 -0.21 12.97 -4.08
CA LYS A 205 -0.71 14.22 -3.49
C LYS A 205 -0.24 14.31 -2.04
N THR A 206 0.63 15.26 -1.76
CA THR A 206 1.21 15.46 -0.43
C THR A 206 1.53 16.93 -0.18
N ASP A 207 1.44 17.34 1.08
CA ASP A 207 1.83 18.70 1.50
C ASP A 207 3.27 18.78 2.01
N VAL A 208 3.95 17.62 2.17
CA VAL A 208 5.27 17.55 2.80
C VAL A 208 6.18 16.60 2.02
N LEU A 209 7.34 17.10 1.57
CA LEU A 209 8.41 16.32 0.93
C LEU A 209 9.68 16.22 1.79
N THR A 210 9.75 16.96 2.89
CA THR A 210 10.93 16.99 3.77
C THR A 210 11.35 15.65 4.36
N PRO A 211 10.48 14.63 4.57
CA PRO A 211 10.92 13.31 4.98
C PRO A 211 11.91 12.66 3.99
N LEU A 212 11.86 13.01 2.71
CA LEU A 212 12.83 12.53 1.71
C LEU A 212 14.26 13.00 1.97
N LEU A 213 14.44 14.06 2.77
CA LEU A 213 15.77 14.55 3.17
C LEU A 213 16.55 13.55 4.02
N GLU A 214 15.87 12.64 4.71
CA GLU A 214 16.50 11.60 5.52
C GLU A 214 17.04 10.43 4.67
N LEU A 215 16.61 10.33 3.40
CA LEU A 215 17.04 9.29 2.47
C LEU A 215 18.37 9.68 1.79
N LYS A 216 19.48 9.58 2.52
CA LYS A 216 20.79 10.04 2.07
C LYS A 216 21.42 9.18 0.95
N ASN A 217 20.94 7.94 0.79
CA ASN A 217 21.41 7.01 -0.24
C ASN A 217 20.64 7.12 -1.57
N LEU A 218 19.69 8.04 -1.65
CA LEU A 218 18.84 8.20 -2.82
C LEU A 218 19.67 8.60 -4.04
N MET A 219 19.54 7.82 -5.12
CA MET A 219 20.21 8.03 -6.40
C MET A 219 19.22 8.39 -7.51
N ARG A 220 17.95 8.00 -7.32
CA ARG A 220 16.87 8.31 -8.26
C ARG A 220 15.59 8.64 -7.53
N LEU A 221 14.97 9.76 -7.89
CA LEU A 221 13.68 10.19 -7.36
C LEU A 221 12.79 10.68 -8.51
N SER A 222 11.62 10.06 -8.68
CA SER A 222 10.59 10.55 -9.60
C SER A 222 9.41 11.12 -8.83
N LEU A 223 9.04 12.36 -9.17
CA LEU A 223 7.89 13.11 -8.65
C LEU A 223 7.01 13.61 -9.81
N CYS A 224 6.92 12.85 -10.90
CA CYS A 224 6.09 13.21 -12.05
C CYS A 224 4.60 13.18 -11.70
N GLY A 225 3.84 14.19 -12.10
CA GLY A 225 2.41 14.29 -11.78
C GLY A 225 2.10 14.42 -10.29
N THR A 226 3.11 14.54 -9.44
CA THR A 226 2.94 14.77 -8.00
C THR A 226 2.33 16.14 -7.74
N VAL A 227 1.26 16.18 -6.94
CA VAL A 227 0.56 17.42 -6.61
C VAL A 227 1.05 17.91 -5.26
N TYR A 228 1.76 19.02 -5.26
CA TYR A 228 2.25 19.73 -4.09
C TYR A 228 2.25 21.24 -4.35
N ARG A 229 2.32 22.02 -3.28
CA ARG A 229 2.48 23.47 -3.39
C ARG A 229 3.93 23.83 -3.71
N GLN A 230 4.15 24.91 -4.46
CA GLN A 230 5.51 25.37 -4.80
C GLN A 230 6.41 25.54 -3.56
N PRO A 231 5.97 26.10 -2.41
CA PRO A 231 6.81 26.14 -1.21
C PRO A 231 7.23 24.78 -0.68
N THR A 232 6.46 23.72 -0.94
CA THR A 232 6.78 22.35 -0.51
C THR A 232 8.01 21.80 -1.24
N ILE A 233 8.07 21.98 -2.58
CA ILE A 233 9.24 21.56 -3.35
C ILE A 233 10.45 22.45 -3.06
N ASP A 234 10.26 23.77 -2.92
CA ASP A 234 11.34 24.69 -2.58
C ASP A 234 11.96 24.35 -1.22
N ALA A 235 11.14 24.02 -0.21
CA ALA A 235 11.63 23.58 1.09
C ALA A 235 12.46 22.29 1.01
N TYR A 236 12.05 21.33 0.17
CA TYR A 236 12.79 20.10 -0.07
C TYR A 236 14.14 20.41 -0.76
N LEU A 237 14.13 21.17 -1.84
CA LEU A 237 15.35 21.51 -2.60
C LEU A 237 16.33 22.33 -1.75
N THR A 238 15.86 23.33 -1.02
CA THR A 238 16.68 24.09 -0.07
C THR A 238 17.23 23.20 1.03
N GLY A 239 16.40 22.24 1.51
CA GLY A 239 16.82 21.24 2.48
C GLY A 239 17.95 20.34 1.99
N LEU A 240 17.97 19.97 0.70
CA LEU A 240 19.05 19.19 0.08
C LEU A 240 20.40 19.92 0.16
N VAL A 241 20.40 21.24 0.02
CA VAL A 241 21.62 22.07 0.14
C VAL A 241 22.01 22.26 1.60
N THR A 242 21.07 22.71 2.44
CA THR A 242 21.38 23.08 3.84
C THR A 242 21.68 21.87 4.73
N ARG A 243 21.21 20.69 4.35
CA ARG A 243 21.44 19.41 5.04
C ARG A 243 22.11 18.40 4.10
N HIS A 244 23.10 18.84 3.34
CA HIS A 244 23.75 17.95 2.36
C HIS A 244 24.35 16.71 3.03
N ASP A 245 25.07 16.88 4.17
CA ASP A 245 25.53 15.80 5.06
C ASP A 245 26.12 14.58 4.33
N ASN A 246 26.95 14.78 3.32
CA ASN A 246 27.58 13.75 2.49
C ASN A 246 26.57 12.79 1.81
N ARG A 247 25.36 13.28 1.48
CA ARG A 247 24.42 12.48 0.69
C ARG A 247 24.95 12.23 -0.71
N ARG A 248 24.47 11.17 -1.32
CA ARG A 248 24.76 10.88 -2.72
C ARG A 248 24.08 11.89 -3.63
N SER A 249 24.71 12.18 -4.76
CA SER A 249 24.05 12.84 -5.88
C SER A 249 22.89 12.02 -6.39
N CYS A 250 21.83 12.69 -6.82
CA CYS A 250 20.56 12.08 -7.17
C CYS A 250 20.04 12.64 -8.50
N GLN A 251 19.50 11.76 -9.33
CA GLN A 251 18.69 12.16 -10.47
C GLN A 251 17.26 12.40 -9.97
N ILE A 252 16.77 13.63 -10.08
CA ILE A 252 15.44 14.03 -9.62
C ILE A 252 14.60 14.49 -10.81
N THR A 253 13.45 13.85 -11.03
CA THR A 253 12.50 14.22 -12.08
C THR A 253 11.30 14.92 -11.46
N LEU A 254 11.01 16.13 -11.93
CA LEU A 254 9.92 16.99 -11.48
C LEU A 254 9.06 17.42 -12.67
N GLN A 255 7.78 17.56 -12.44
CA GLN A 255 6.86 18.15 -13.41
C GLN A 255 6.44 19.57 -12.99
N CYS A 256 6.46 19.88 -11.70
CA CYS A 256 6.18 21.22 -11.19
C CYS A 256 7.47 22.04 -11.15
N GLN A 257 7.39 23.25 -11.70
CA GLN A 257 8.52 24.20 -11.71
C GLN A 257 8.77 24.75 -10.30
N PRO A 258 9.99 24.57 -9.72
CA PRO A 258 10.38 25.24 -8.49
C PRO A 258 10.41 26.78 -8.67
N SER A 259 10.36 27.51 -7.55
CA SER A 259 10.40 29.00 -7.61
C SER A 259 11.75 29.56 -8.06
N GLY A 260 11.71 30.78 -8.56
CA GLY A 260 12.88 31.54 -8.93
C GLY A 260 13.47 31.19 -10.30
N THR A 261 14.70 31.58 -10.52
CA THR A 261 15.45 31.36 -11.77
C THR A 261 16.72 30.57 -11.49
N TYR A 262 17.15 29.76 -12.45
CA TYR A 262 18.40 29.00 -12.38
C TYR A 262 19.58 29.92 -12.51
N ARG A 263 20.19 30.30 -11.39
CA ARG A 263 21.32 31.20 -11.30
C ARG A 263 22.07 30.99 -9.99
N GLU A 264 23.33 31.47 -9.94
CA GLU A 264 24.08 31.51 -8.68
C GLU A 264 23.41 32.39 -7.66
N PRO A 265 23.09 31.85 -6.43
CA PRO A 265 22.57 32.67 -5.34
C PRO A 265 23.67 33.58 -4.76
N ALA A 266 23.22 34.63 -4.06
CA ALA A 266 24.15 35.49 -3.32
C ALA A 266 24.88 34.70 -2.20
N LYS A 267 26.10 35.17 -1.85
CA LYS A 267 26.83 34.60 -0.71
C LYS A 267 26.82 35.60 0.45
N ASP A 268 26.74 35.04 1.65
CA ASP A 268 26.86 35.81 2.90
C ASP A 268 28.31 36.23 3.16
N VAL A 269 28.52 36.96 4.28
CA VAL A 269 29.86 37.45 4.68
C VAL A 269 30.87 36.34 4.98
N ASN A 270 30.38 35.10 5.17
CA ASN A 270 31.19 33.91 5.40
C ASN A 270 31.40 33.07 4.12
N GLY A 271 30.95 33.57 2.97
CA GLY A 271 31.01 32.86 1.69
C GLY A 271 29.99 31.74 1.50
N ARG A 272 28.97 31.62 2.38
CA ARG A 272 27.93 30.61 2.26
C ARG A 272 26.79 31.10 1.38
N TYR A 273 26.23 30.22 0.56
CA TYR A 273 25.10 30.55 -0.31
C TYR A 273 23.84 30.88 0.51
N VAL A 274 23.20 31.99 0.16
CA VAL A 274 21.92 32.43 0.68
C VAL A 274 20.86 32.09 -0.35
N ILE A 275 20.20 30.93 -0.15
CA ILE A 275 19.25 30.36 -1.11
C ILE A 275 17.87 30.98 -0.87
N GLY A 276 17.35 31.68 -1.87
CA GLY A 276 16.04 32.33 -1.84
C GLY A 276 14.96 31.58 -2.61
N SER A 277 15.32 30.54 -3.39
CA SER A 277 14.37 29.84 -4.26
C SER A 277 14.81 28.41 -4.58
N GLY A 278 13.86 27.59 -5.05
CA GLY A 278 14.14 26.21 -5.43
C GLY A 278 15.11 26.10 -6.60
N MET A 279 15.03 27.01 -7.59
CA MET A 279 15.93 27.00 -8.75
C MET A 279 17.36 27.43 -8.38
N GLU A 280 17.54 28.31 -7.39
CA GLU A 280 18.84 28.64 -6.83
C GLU A 280 19.43 27.44 -6.06
N ALA A 281 18.61 26.69 -5.34
CA ALA A 281 19.05 25.45 -4.70
C ALA A 281 19.55 24.41 -5.73
N ILE A 282 18.84 24.24 -6.84
CA ILE A 282 19.25 23.36 -7.94
C ILE A 282 20.56 23.83 -8.53
N TRP A 283 20.75 25.15 -8.70
CA TRP A 283 21.99 25.71 -9.20
C TRP A 283 23.17 25.31 -8.29
N VAL A 284 23.05 25.49 -6.99
CA VAL A 284 24.11 25.09 -6.03
C VAL A 284 24.39 23.59 -6.10
N LEU A 285 23.34 22.73 -6.08
CA LEU A 285 23.53 21.28 -6.15
C LEU A 285 24.26 20.84 -7.40
N THR A 286 24.01 21.50 -8.54
CA THR A 286 24.64 21.16 -9.83
C THR A 286 25.97 21.87 -10.09
N HIS A 287 26.41 22.81 -9.23
CA HIS A 287 27.68 23.56 -9.44
C HIS A 287 28.68 23.37 -8.30
N GLU A 288 28.29 22.83 -7.15
CA GLU A 288 29.23 22.53 -6.08
C GLU A 288 30.07 21.29 -6.50
N GLU A 289 31.32 21.52 -6.87
CA GLU A 289 32.19 20.51 -7.48
C GLU A 289 32.33 19.25 -6.61
N ALA A 290 32.53 19.45 -5.28
CA ALA A 290 32.67 18.36 -4.34
C ALA A 290 31.42 17.45 -4.23
N TRP A 291 30.25 17.95 -4.61
CA TRP A 291 28.98 17.19 -4.55
C TRP A 291 28.68 16.46 -5.87
N ASN A 292 29.48 16.68 -6.89
CA ASN A 292 29.32 16.13 -8.22
C ASN A 292 30.45 15.15 -8.62
N GLU A 293 31.32 14.81 -7.67
CA GLU A 293 32.39 13.83 -7.89
C GLU A 293 31.79 12.42 -8.16
N GLY A 294 32.18 11.83 -9.26
CA GLY A 294 31.78 10.49 -9.70
C GLY A 294 30.44 10.48 -10.43
N SER A 295 29.32 10.79 -9.80
CA SER A 295 28.01 10.90 -10.44
C SER A 295 27.40 12.27 -10.15
N PRO A 296 27.09 13.08 -11.16
CA PRO A 296 26.60 14.44 -10.93
C PRO A 296 25.12 14.44 -10.47
N TRP A 297 24.74 15.52 -9.78
CA TRP A 297 23.35 15.86 -9.59
C TRP A 297 22.70 16.16 -10.95
N GLU A 298 21.53 15.57 -11.16
CA GLU A 298 20.76 15.80 -12.38
C GLU A 298 19.29 16.09 -12.02
N PHE A 299 18.77 17.20 -12.54
CA PHE A 299 17.36 17.56 -12.40
C PHE A 299 16.71 17.58 -13.77
N ILE A 300 15.62 16.85 -13.93
CA ILE A 300 14.78 16.84 -15.13
C ILE A 300 13.47 17.54 -14.78
N ILE A 301 13.26 18.75 -15.27
CA ILE A 301 12.09 19.59 -14.97
C ILE A 301 11.35 19.90 -16.26
N ASN A 302 10.14 19.37 -16.42
CA ASN A 302 9.35 19.54 -17.65
C ASN A 302 10.14 19.21 -18.94
N GLY A 303 11.02 18.20 -18.87
CA GLY A 303 11.87 17.77 -19.99
C GLY A 303 13.15 18.57 -20.16
N LEU A 304 13.38 19.65 -19.40
CA LEU A 304 14.64 20.37 -19.37
C LEU A 304 15.60 19.73 -18.36
N ILE A 305 16.85 19.56 -18.75
CA ILE A 305 17.90 18.92 -17.95
C ILE A 305 18.83 19.99 -17.35
N TYR A 306 18.98 19.95 -16.03
CA TYR A 306 19.96 20.75 -15.26
C TYR A 306 20.94 19.79 -14.60
N LYS A 307 22.21 19.86 -14.96
CA LYS A 307 23.27 19.00 -14.42
C LYS A 307 24.61 19.74 -14.38
N TYR A 308 25.53 19.18 -13.61
CA TYR A 308 26.91 19.63 -13.62
C TYR A 308 27.50 19.45 -15.02
N GLU A 309 28.01 20.55 -15.62
CA GLU A 309 28.77 20.53 -16.85
C GLU A 309 30.23 20.74 -16.47
N GLN A 310 31.05 19.69 -16.60
CA GLN A 310 32.48 19.82 -16.49
C GLN A 310 32.94 20.66 -17.66
N ASN A 311 33.45 21.87 -17.38
CA ASN A 311 34.09 22.66 -18.42
C ASN A 311 35.33 21.89 -18.92
N ASP A 312 35.26 21.32 -20.11
CA ASP A 312 36.40 20.79 -20.84
C ASP A 312 37.37 21.94 -21.21
N THR A 313 37.99 22.54 -20.20
CA THR A 313 39.15 23.43 -20.39
C THR A 313 40.43 22.59 -20.42
N ALA A 314 40.49 21.63 -21.34
CA ALA A 314 41.71 20.93 -21.66
C ALA A 314 41.79 20.68 -23.18
N ASN A 315 41.81 21.77 -23.98
CA ASN A 315 42.33 21.78 -25.33
C ASN A 315 42.63 23.23 -25.74
N ILE A 316 43.71 23.76 -25.25
CA ILE A 316 44.54 24.81 -25.96
C ILE A 316 45.99 24.38 -25.84
#